data_8a72344c213629d0d18e7cb5c768142c
#
_entry.id   8a72344c213629d0d18e7cb5c768142c
#
_cell.length_a   1.000
_cell.length_b   1.000
_cell.length_c   1.000
_cell.angle_alpha   90.00
_cell.angle_beta   90.00
_cell.angle_gamma   90.00
#
_symmetry.space_group_name_H-M   'P 1'
#
loop_
_entity.id
_entity.type
_entity.pdbx_description
1 polymer ?
#
loop_
_entity_poly.entity_id
_entity_poly.type
_entity_poly.pdbx_seq_one_letter_code
_entity_poly.pdbx_strand_id
1 'polypeptide(L)'
;MGSRYGGLKQLDRMGPNGETIMDYSVKYALESGYGKVVFVIRRSMEADFRKYVMSRYVDKIAVECVFQELDMLPEGFSVHPERKKPYGTAHAILVAKDAVKEPFTVINADDFYGREAFEVMADFLQNEPVTVPPTYAMVGYRLDKTLSEHGTVSRGVCSADEQGFLKTIVENRKIGYTENGIENNEENLHNLFKGDEPVSMNFWGFTPDFFDCLNDLFVDFLKENQDNITAEFPIPNVVSYLMSSGKARVKVLHSSAEWFGVTYQEDRPMVVAKLAAIG
;
A
#
# COMPACT_ATOMS: atom_id res chain seq x y z
N MET A 1 3.43 11.08 -1.80
CA MET A 1 4.90 10.99 -1.86
C MET A 1 5.49 12.09 -1.01
N GLY A 2 6.33 11.70 -0.08
CA GLY A 2 6.73 12.53 1.04
C GLY A 2 7.36 13.86 0.70
N SER A 3 6.57 14.91 0.75
CA SER A 3 7.03 16.30 0.70
C SER A 3 8.03 16.66 1.82
N ARG A 4 8.27 15.73 2.74
CA ARG A 4 9.18 15.90 3.90
C ARG A 4 10.60 15.42 3.63
N TYR A 5 10.87 14.70 2.53
CA TYR A 5 12.17 14.03 2.31
C TYR A 5 13.08 14.70 1.27
N GLY A 6 12.67 15.78 0.59
CA GLY A 6 13.52 16.59 -0.30
C GLY A 6 14.09 15.91 -1.55
N GLY A 7 13.64 14.68 -1.93
CA GLY A 7 14.12 13.93 -3.09
C GLY A 7 13.27 12.70 -3.42
N LEU A 8 13.71 11.89 -4.40
CA LEU A 8 13.10 10.60 -4.75
C LEU A 8 13.45 9.57 -3.66
N LYS A 9 12.70 9.54 -2.56
CA LYS A 9 12.86 8.62 -1.42
C LYS A 9 13.00 7.16 -1.87
N GLN A 10 12.32 6.78 -2.96
CA GLN A 10 12.34 5.42 -3.52
C GLN A 10 13.71 5.01 -4.10
N LEU A 11 14.60 5.97 -4.34
CA LEU A 11 15.95 5.74 -4.85
C LEU A 11 17.02 5.84 -3.76
N ASP A 12 16.64 6.10 -2.51
CA ASP A 12 17.60 6.17 -1.41
C ASP A 12 18.19 4.78 -1.12
N ARG A 13 19.48 4.69 -1.23
CA ARG A 13 20.25 3.46 -1.00
C ARG A 13 20.48 3.27 0.48
N MET A 14 19.85 2.25 1.05
CA MET A 14 19.87 1.97 2.48
C MET A 14 20.38 0.57 2.81
N GLY A 15 20.39 -0.34 1.84
CA GLY A 15 20.94 -1.68 2.00
C GLY A 15 22.47 -1.70 1.99
N PRO A 16 23.10 -2.76 2.54
CA PRO A 16 24.55 -2.86 2.71
C PRO A 16 25.33 -2.85 1.40
N ASN A 17 24.73 -3.29 0.28
CA ASN A 17 25.37 -3.29 -1.04
C ASN A 17 24.77 -2.18 -1.95
N GLY A 18 24.08 -1.21 -1.37
CA GLY A 18 23.45 -0.09 -2.07
C GLY A 18 22.07 -0.39 -2.63
N GLU A 19 21.40 -1.39 -2.06
CA GLU A 19 19.99 -1.66 -2.36
C GLU A 19 19.09 -0.55 -1.82
N THR A 20 17.98 -0.34 -2.51
CA THR A 20 16.83 0.44 -2.03
C THR A 20 15.85 -0.49 -1.30
N ILE A 21 14.89 0.05 -0.53
CA ILE A 21 13.80 -0.76 0.06
C ILE A 21 13.04 -1.52 -1.02
N MET A 22 12.80 -0.89 -2.18
CA MET A 22 12.13 -1.50 -3.33
C MET A 22 12.87 -2.74 -3.87
N ASP A 23 14.21 -2.77 -3.82
CA ASP A 23 14.99 -3.92 -4.27
C ASP A 23 14.66 -5.17 -3.44
N TYR A 24 14.43 -5.01 -2.13
CA TYR A 24 13.99 -6.12 -1.27
C TYR A 24 12.57 -6.59 -1.61
N SER A 25 11.65 -5.65 -1.88
CA SER A 25 10.29 -6.01 -2.28
C SER A 25 10.27 -6.80 -3.60
N VAL A 26 11.03 -6.39 -4.61
CA VAL A 26 11.14 -7.11 -5.89
C VAL A 26 11.81 -8.47 -5.69
N LYS A 27 12.86 -8.55 -4.86
CA LYS A 27 13.53 -9.81 -4.53
C LYS A 27 12.56 -10.81 -3.90
N TYR A 28 11.81 -10.39 -2.87
CA TYR A 28 10.87 -11.26 -2.17
C TYR A 28 9.66 -11.63 -3.02
N ALA A 29 9.17 -10.73 -3.85
CA ALA A 29 8.14 -11.06 -4.84
C ALA A 29 8.63 -12.16 -5.79
N LEU A 30 9.83 -12.02 -6.37
CA LEU A 30 10.41 -13.03 -7.24
C LEU A 30 10.56 -14.39 -6.53
N GLU A 31 11.11 -14.41 -5.32
CA GLU A 31 11.31 -15.61 -4.52
C GLU A 31 9.98 -16.28 -4.10
N SER A 32 8.90 -15.51 -4.00
CA SER A 32 7.54 -16.00 -3.72
C SER A 32 6.74 -16.39 -4.98
N GLY A 33 7.35 -16.35 -6.16
CA GLY A 33 6.77 -16.83 -7.41
C GLY A 33 5.97 -15.79 -8.21
N TYR A 34 6.07 -14.50 -7.89
CA TYR A 34 5.50 -13.46 -8.75
C TYR A 34 6.27 -13.36 -10.06
N GLY A 35 5.55 -13.36 -11.17
CA GLY A 35 6.12 -13.36 -12.54
C GLY A 35 6.31 -11.96 -13.13
N LYS A 36 5.71 -10.92 -12.53
CA LYS A 36 5.71 -9.57 -13.08
C LYS A 36 5.64 -8.50 -11.99
N VAL A 37 6.33 -7.38 -12.20
CA VAL A 37 6.22 -6.17 -11.40
C VAL A 37 5.73 -5.01 -12.29
N VAL A 38 4.67 -4.35 -11.85
CA VAL A 38 4.12 -3.15 -12.50
C VAL A 38 4.35 -1.96 -11.60
N PHE A 39 5.15 -1.01 -12.05
CA PHE A 39 5.42 0.23 -11.33
C PHE A 39 4.46 1.33 -11.76
N VAL A 40 3.76 1.91 -10.79
CA VAL A 40 2.91 3.08 -11.01
C VAL A 40 3.70 4.33 -10.65
N ILE A 41 4.01 5.13 -11.65
CA ILE A 41 4.84 6.33 -11.51
C ILE A 41 4.19 7.54 -12.17
N ARG A 42 4.78 8.72 -12.03
CA ARG A 42 4.44 9.88 -12.86
C ARG A 42 5.25 9.83 -14.15
N ARG A 43 4.66 10.27 -15.26
CA ARG A 43 5.33 10.34 -16.58
C ARG A 43 6.63 11.18 -16.54
N SER A 44 6.63 12.23 -15.73
CA SER A 44 7.82 13.06 -15.52
C SER A 44 9.02 12.32 -14.92
N MET A 45 8.81 11.16 -14.32
CA MET A 45 9.85 10.33 -13.70
C MET A 45 10.31 9.20 -14.63
N GLU A 46 9.67 8.98 -15.78
CA GLU A 46 9.85 7.79 -16.60
C GLU A 46 11.32 7.55 -17.01
N ALA A 47 11.99 8.57 -17.54
CA ALA A 47 13.35 8.42 -18.05
C ALA A 47 14.33 7.97 -16.97
N ASP A 48 14.31 8.64 -15.82
CA ASP A 48 15.19 8.32 -14.70
C ASP A 48 14.80 6.99 -14.07
N PHE A 49 13.50 6.71 -13.95
CA PHE A 49 13.02 5.46 -13.37
C PHE A 49 13.41 4.25 -14.24
N ARG A 50 13.25 4.32 -15.55
CA ARG A 50 13.71 3.28 -16.47
C ARG A 50 15.21 3.05 -16.36
N LYS A 51 15.99 4.14 -16.34
CA LYS A 51 17.45 4.09 -16.28
C LYS A 51 17.99 3.55 -14.97
N TYR A 52 17.45 3.98 -13.82
CA TYR A 52 18.06 3.73 -12.52
C TYR A 52 17.34 2.66 -11.70
N VAL A 53 16.10 2.32 -12.03
CA VAL A 53 15.29 1.33 -11.31
C VAL A 53 15.04 0.11 -12.18
N MET A 54 14.29 0.25 -13.26
CA MET A 54 13.88 -0.90 -14.08
C MET A 54 15.07 -1.68 -14.63
N SER A 55 16.15 -1.00 -15.01
CA SER A 55 17.37 -1.66 -15.49
C SER A 55 17.98 -2.70 -14.54
N ARG A 56 17.62 -2.65 -13.26
CA ARG A 56 18.09 -3.61 -12.26
C ARG A 56 17.33 -4.94 -12.30
N TYR A 57 16.15 -4.95 -12.92
CA TYR A 57 15.20 -6.06 -12.83
C TYR A 57 14.91 -6.74 -14.16
N VAL A 58 15.22 -6.11 -15.31
CA VAL A 58 14.82 -6.58 -16.66
C VAL A 58 15.26 -8.02 -16.96
N ASP A 59 16.38 -8.46 -16.40
CA ASP A 59 16.90 -9.83 -16.59
C ASP A 59 16.43 -10.82 -15.50
N LYS A 60 15.61 -10.36 -14.55
CA LYS A 60 15.21 -11.14 -13.37
C LYS A 60 13.71 -11.43 -13.36
N ILE A 61 12.90 -10.44 -13.69
CA ILE A 61 11.44 -10.50 -13.66
C ILE A 61 10.87 -9.57 -14.74
N ALA A 62 9.69 -9.90 -15.28
CA ALA A 62 9.01 -8.99 -16.19
C ALA A 62 8.68 -7.67 -15.48
N VAL A 63 9.04 -6.55 -16.10
CA VAL A 63 8.83 -5.20 -15.54
C VAL A 63 8.08 -4.31 -16.51
N GLU A 64 7.08 -3.62 -16.00
CA GLU A 64 6.31 -2.64 -16.75
C GLU A 64 6.13 -1.35 -15.94
N CYS A 65 6.05 -0.21 -16.62
CA CYS A 65 5.66 1.07 -16.02
C CYS A 65 4.30 1.51 -16.56
N VAL A 66 3.44 1.91 -15.65
CA VAL A 66 2.20 2.63 -15.96
C VAL A 66 2.22 4.01 -15.28
N PHE A 67 1.40 4.91 -15.77
CA PHE A 67 1.45 6.29 -15.30
C PHE A 67 0.18 6.63 -14.53
N GLN A 68 0.34 7.33 -13.41
CA GLN A 68 -0.77 7.97 -12.71
C GLN A 68 -0.67 9.47 -12.95
N GLU A 69 -1.51 9.98 -13.85
CA GLU A 69 -1.63 11.41 -14.15
C GLU A 69 -3.04 11.91 -13.79
N LEU A 70 -3.16 13.23 -13.62
CA LEU A 70 -4.44 13.85 -13.23
C LEU A 70 -5.50 13.75 -14.32
N ASP A 71 -5.09 13.73 -15.57
CA ASP A 71 -5.95 13.65 -16.76
C ASP A 71 -6.37 12.22 -17.13
N MET A 72 -5.90 11.21 -16.42
CA MET A 72 -6.33 9.82 -16.61
C MET A 72 -7.68 9.59 -15.93
N LEU A 73 -8.72 10.15 -16.54
CA LEU A 73 -10.09 10.16 -16.06
C LEU A 73 -11.00 9.38 -17.02
N PRO A 74 -12.11 8.82 -16.52
CA PRO A 74 -13.16 8.26 -17.36
C PRO A 74 -13.75 9.32 -18.32
N GLU A 75 -14.36 8.85 -19.41
CA GLU A 75 -15.05 9.73 -20.37
C GLU A 75 -16.11 10.61 -19.67
N GLY A 76 -16.17 11.88 -20.06
CA GLY A 76 -17.10 12.86 -19.49
C GLY A 76 -16.57 13.62 -18.28
N PHE A 77 -15.40 13.29 -17.76
CA PHE A 77 -14.77 14.03 -16.66
C PHE A 77 -13.57 14.86 -17.15
N SER A 78 -13.29 15.94 -16.45
CA SER A 78 -12.14 16.81 -16.69
C SER A 78 -11.44 17.16 -15.37
N VAL A 79 -10.15 17.40 -15.44
CA VAL A 79 -9.35 17.80 -14.26
C VAL A 79 -9.74 19.22 -13.85
N HIS A 80 -10.05 19.42 -12.57
CA HIS A 80 -10.24 20.77 -12.04
C HIS A 80 -8.94 21.58 -12.21
N PRO A 81 -8.99 22.82 -12.73
CA PRO A 81 -7.79 23.60 -13.09
C PRO A 81 -6.78 23.79 -11.94
N GLU A 82 -7.27 23.86 -10.71
CA GLU A 82 -6.42 24.07 -9.52
C GLU A 82 -5.96 22.76 -8.86
N ARG A 83 -6.41 21.58 -9.35
CA ARG A 83 -6.03 20.32 -8.75
C ARG A 83 -4.59 19.97 -9.08
N LYS A 84 -3.77 19.79 -8.04
CA LYS A 84 -2.37 19.32 -8.13
C LYS A 84 -2.15 17.98 -7.46
N LYS A 85 -3.08 17.57 -6.58
CA LYS A 85 -2.98 16.35 -5.79
C LYS A 85 -3.48 15.16 -6.60
N PRO A 86 -2.72 14.03 -6.68
CA PRO A 86 -3.22 12.77 -7.25
C PRO A 86 -4.51 12.32 -6.56
N TYR A 87 -5.32 11.52 -7.27
CA TYR A 87 -6.61 11.06 -6.74
C TYR A 87 -6.48 10.01 -5.63
N GLY A 88 -5.31 9.43 -5.42
CA GLY A 88 -5.06 8.50 -4.32
C GLY A 88 -4.63 7.11 -4.78
N THR A 89 -4.48 6.19 -3.82
CA THR A 89 -3.88 4.87 -4.04
C THR A 89 -4.79 3.94 -4.85
N ALA A 90 -6.11 4.03 -4.73
CA ALA A 90 -7.02 3.22 -5.53
C ALA A 90 -7.02 3.64 -7.00
N HIS A 91 -6.89 4.95 -7.31
CA HIS A 91 -6.66 5.39 -8.69
C HIS A 91 -5.31 4.90 -9.24
N ALA A 92 -4.26 4.84 -8.39
CA ALA A 92 -2.98 4.27 -8.80
C ALA A 92 -3.09 2.79 -9.21
N ILE A 93 -3.97 2.01 -8.55
CA ILE A 93 -4.27 0.65 -9.00
C ILE A 93 -5.04 0.68 -10.32
N LEU A 94 -6.08 1.50 -10.42
CA LEU A 94 -6.96 1.54 -11.59
C LEU A 94 -6.20 1.79 -12.89
N VAL A 95 -5.19 2.66 -12.90
CA VAL A 95 -4.38 2.94 -14.10
C VAL A 95 -3.51 1.74 -14.53
N ALA A 96 -3.36 0.73 -13.69
CA ALA A 96 -2.63 -0.51 -14.01
C ALA A 96 -3.53 -1.60 -14.65
N LYS A 97 -4.83 -1.36 -14.85
CA LYS A 97 -5.81 -2.33 -15.35
C LYS A 97 -5.36 -3.07 -16.62
N ASP A 98 -4.75 -2.36 -17.55
CA ASP A 98 -4.33 -2.96 -18.82
C ASP A 98 -3.04 -3.78 -18.71
N ALA A 99 -2.21 -3.45 -17.74
CA ALA A 99 -0.94 -4.12 -17.47
C ALA A 99 -1.08 -5.35 -16.55
N VAL A 100 -2.20 -5.49 -15.82
CA VAL A 100 -2.41 -6.56 -14.83
C VAL A 100 -3.65 -7.37 -15.19
N LYS A 101 -3.47 -8.65 -15.49
CA LYS A 101 -4.54 -9.57 -15.92
C LYS A 101 -4.67 -10.83 -15.05
N GLU A 102 -3.80 -10.97 -14.06
CA GLU A 102 -3.73 -12.09 -13.13
C GLU A 102 -4.01 -11.62 -11.70
N PRO A 103 -4.24 -12.51 -10.73
CA PRO A 103 -4.24 -12.15 -9.32
C PRO A 103 -2.97 -11.38 -8.96
N PHE A 104 -3.09 -10.33 -8.17
CA PHE A 104 -2.00 -9.39 -7.96
C PHE A 104 -1.93 -8.87 -6.54
N THR A 105 -0.74 -8.46 -6.16
CA THR A 105 -0.45 -7.79 -4.88
C THR A 105 -0.15 -6.31 -5.10
N VAL A 106 -0.66 -5.48 -4.21
CA VAL A 106 -0.38 -4.04 -4.17
C VAL A 106 0.41 -3.72 -2.92
N ILE A 107 1.50 -2.97 -3.09
CA ILE A 107 2.34 -2.48 -1.99
C ILE A 107 2.76 -1.03 -2.23
N ASN A 108 3.20 -0.37 -1.17
CA ASN A 108 3.93 0.89 -1.29
C ASN A 108 5.39 0.60 -1.68
N ALA A 109 5.94 1.38 -2.61
CA ALA A 109 7.29 1.17 -3.12
C ALA A 109 8.41 1.59 -2.15
N ASP A 110 8.07 2.30 -1.08
CA ASP A 110 9.01 2.88 -0.11
C ASP A 110 8.91 2.28 1.30
N ASP A 111 8.17 1.17 1.42
CA ASP A 111 7.99 0.41 2.65
C ASP A 111 8.64 -0.98 2.55
N PHE A 112 9.27 -1.42 3.64
CA PHE A 112 9.78 -2.78 3.79
C PHE A 112 8.70 -3.65 4.45
N TYR A 113 8.40 -4.78 3.83
CA TYR A 113 7.31 -5.66 4.26
C TYR A 113 7.77 -7.02 4.81
N GLY A 114 9.06 -7.35 4.61
CA GLY A 114 9.61 -8.65 4.96
C GLY A 114 9.21 -9.76 3.98
N ARG A 115 9.97 -10.85 3.95
CA ARG A 115 9.80 -11.98 3.02
C ARG A 115 8.46 -12.68 3.22
N GLU A 116 8.14 -13.06 4.45
CA GLU A 116 6.96 -13.88 4.77
C GLU A 116 5.65 -13.23 4.32
N ALA A 117 5.56 -11.89 4.31
CA ALA A 117 4.37 -11.20 3.81
C ALA A 117 4.09 -11.51 2.33
N PHE A 118 5.13 -11.60 1.51
CA PHE A 118 5.00 -12.01 0.11
C PHE A 118 4.65 -13.48 -0.03
N GLU A 119 5.24 -14.35 0.80
CA GLU A 119 4.99 -15.79 0.78
C GLU A 119 3.53 -16.11 1.13
N VAL A 120 3.00 -15.57 2.24
CA VAL A 120 1.61 -15.81 2.66
C VAL A 120 0.59 -15.21 1.68
N MET A 121 0.91 -14.07 1.06
CA MET A 121 0.04 -13.47 0.05
C MET A 121 0.08 -14.26 -1.25
N ALA A 122 1.24 -14.71 -1.70
CA ALA A 122 1.37 -15.54 -2.90
C ALA A 122 0.62 -16.87 -2.73
N ASP A 123 0.75 -17.53 -1.57
CA ASP A 123 0.01 -18.75 -1.25
C ASP A 123 -1.50 -18.51 -1.30
N PHE A 124 -1.99 -17.42 -0.69
CA PHE A 124 -3.39 -17.05 -0.75
C PHE A 124 -3.85 -16.86 -2.19
N LEU A 125 -3.18 -16.03 -3.00
CA LEU A 125 -3.58 -15.72 -4.36
C LEU A 125 -3.56 -16.92 -5.30
N GLN A 126 -2.72 -17.92 -5.03
CA GLN A 126 -2.62 -19.15 -5.81
C GLN A 126 -3.65 -20.21 -5.42
N ASN A 127 -3.99 -20.30 -4.13
CA ASN A 127 -4.74 -21.41 -3.58
C ASN A 127 -6.15 -21.06 -3.09
N GLU A 128 -6.46 -19.75 -2.91
CA GLU A 128 -7.82 -19.38 -2.49
C GLU A 128 -8.83 -19.65 -3.60
N PRO A 129 -9.92 -20.38 -3.31
CA PRO A 129 -10.96 -20.63 -4.29
C PRO A 129 -11.60 -19.34 -4.81
N VAL A 130 -11.94 -19.31 -6.08
CA VAL A 130 -12.78 -18.24 -6.63
C VAL A 130 -14.16 -18.32 -5.99
N THR A 131 -14.56 -17.26 -5.30
CA THR A 131 -15.84 -17.16 -4.60
C THR A 131 -16.73 -16.05 -5.17
N VAL A 132 -18.02 -16.12 -4.87
CA VAL A 132 -18.99 -15.07 -5.18
C VAL A 132 -19.73 -14.75 -3.87
N PRO A 133 -19.57 -13.56 -3.30
CA PRO A 133 -18.66 -12.48 -3.72
C PRO A 133 -17.17 -12.89 -3.62
N PRO A 134 -16.27 -12.17 -4.33
CA PRO A 134 -14.84 -12.47 -4.31
C PRO A 134 -14.25 -12.29 -2.91
N THR A 135 -13.24 -13.10 -2.63
CA THR A 135 -12.42 -12.98 -1.41
C THR A 135 -11.07 -12.36 -1.79
N TYR A 136 -10.78 -11.19 -1.24
CA TYR A 136 -9.49 -10.51 -1.32
C TYR A 136 -8.69 -10.76 -0.05
N ALA A 137 -7.46 -10.27 0.02
CA ALA A 137 -6.64 -10.40 1.22
C ALA A 137 -5.88 -9.12 1.57
N MET A 138 -5.49 -9.04 2.83
CA MET A 138 -4.61 -8.03 3.37
C MET A 138 -3.62 -8.68 4.34
N VAL A 139 -2.34 -8.32 4.27
CA VAL A 139 -1.42 -8.68 5.34
C VAL A 139 -1.59 -7.70 6.49
N GLY A 140 -1.95 -8.21 7.65
CA GLY A 140 -2.06 -7.45 8.90
C GLY A 140 -0.75 -7.48 9.67
N TYR A 141 -0.22 -6.31 9.99
CA TYR A 141 0.95 -6.15 10.85
C TYR A 141 0.51 -5.76 12.26
N ARG A 142 1.29 -6.14 13.27
CA ARG A 142 1.01 -5.71 14.65
C ARG A 142 1.26 -4.22 14.80
N LEU A 143 0.34 -3.52 15.45
CA LEU A 143 0.43 -2.07 15.66
C LEU A 143 1.75 -1.67 16.33
N ASP A 144 2.15 -2.37 17.42
CA ASP A 144 3.39 -2.08 18.18
C ASP A 144 4.67 -2.21 17.34
N LYS A 145 4.61 -2.94 16.19
CA LYS A 145 5.72 -3.14 15.27
C LYS A 145 5.76 -2.13 14.11
N THR A 146 4.83 -1.18 14.10
CA THR A 146 4.71 -0.19 13.00
C THR A 146 4.82 1.26 13.49
N LEU A 147 5.10 1.47 14.76
CA LEU A 147 5.24 2.79 15.37
C LEU A 147 6.65 3.37 15.13
N SER A 148 6.79 4.70 15.25
CA SER A 148 8.06 5.40 15.25
C SER A 148 8.39 5.88 16.67
N GLU A 149 9.65 5.83 17.04
CA GLU A 149 10.15 6.43 18.29
C GLU A 149 10.29 7.96 18.19
N HIS A 150 10.21 8.50 16.96
CA HIS A 150 10.47 9.92 16.68
C HIS A 150 9.20 10.76 16.55
N GLY A 151 8.01 10.13 16.71
CA GLY A 151 6.75 10.86 16.64
C GLY A 151 5.54 9.97 16.38
N THR A 152 4.41 10.63 16.18
CA THR A 152 3.16 9.91 15.92
C THR A 152 3.02 9.51 14.47
N VAL A 153 2.30 8.42 14.23
CA VAL A 153 2.01 7.86 12.90
C VAL A 153 0.50 7.76 12.66
N SER A 154 0.11 7.60 11.41
CA SER A 154 -1.27 7.25 11.03
C SER A 154 -1.34 5.79 10.61
N ARG A 155 -2.34 5.04 11.14
CA ARG A 155 -2.52 3.62 10.85
C ARG A 155 -3.98 3.28 10.66
N GLY A 156 -4.28 2.47 9.67
CA GLY A 156 -5.55 1.81 9.50
C GLY A 156 -5.67 0.63 10.46
N VAL A 157 -6.20 0.87 11.67
CA VAL A 157 -6.38 -0.19 12.66
C VAL A 157 -7.56 -1.05 12.25
N CYS A 158 -7.33 -2.36 12.22
CA CYS A 158 -8.26 -3.36 11.70
C CYS A 158 -8.87 -4.20 12.81
N SER A 159 -10.10 -4.64 12.60
CA SER A 159 -10.69 -5.74 13.35
C SER A 159 -11.07 -6.88 12.42
N ALA A 160 -10.92 -8.12 12.88
CA ALA A 160 -11.30 -9.31 12.15
C ALA A 160 -12.30 -10.14 12.96
N ASP A 161 -13.07 -10.99 12.26
CA ASP A 161 -13.91 -12.00 12.92
C ASP A 161 -13.10 -13.24 13.34
N GLU A 162 -13.76 -14.18 13.99
CA GLU A 162 -13.14 -15.44 14.46
C GLU A 162 -12.60 -16.31 13.32
N GLN A 163 -13.09 -16.10 12.10
CA GLN A 163 -12.63 -16.78 10.88
C GLN A 163 -11.49 -16.03 10.19
N GLY A 164 -11.06 -14.87 10.75
CA GLY A 164 -10.00 -14.03 10.21
C GLY A 164 -10.43 -13.18 9.03
N PHE A 165 -11.72 -12.92 8.83
CA PHE A 165 -12.19 -11.95 7.86
C PHE A 165 -12.25 -10.55 8.45
N LEU A 166 -11.77 -9.59 7.69
CA LEU A 166 -11.78 -8.18 8.04
C LEU A 166 -13.21 -7.69 8.26
N LYS A 167 -13.46 -7.01 9.36
CA LYS A 167 -14.73 -6.37 9.70
C LYS A 167 -14.68 -4.88 9.52
N THR A 168 -13.61 -4.25 10.01
CA THR A 168 -13.45 -2.80 9.98
C THR A 168 -12.01 -2.42 9.74
N ILE A 169 -11.83 -1.29 9.05
CA ILE A 169 -10.56 -0.55 8.99
C ILE A 169 -10.88 0.87 9.44
N VAL A 170 -10.22 1.32 10.50
CA VAL A 170 -10.39 2.67 11.01
C VAL A 170 -9.05 3.39 10.96
N GLU A 171 -9.00 4.44 10.14
CA GLU A 171 -7.82 5.30 10.08
C GLU A 171 -7.69 6.07 11.38
N ASN A 172 -6.65 5.76 12.13
CA ASN A 172 -6.29 6.46 13.35
C ASN A 172 -5.03 7.29 13.10
N ARG A 173 -5.14 8.58 13.33
CA ARG A 173 -4.03 9.52 13.18
C ARG A 173 -3.37 9.77 14.53
N LYS A 174 -2.13 10.24 14.51
CA LYS A 174 -1.37 10.59 15.71
C LYS A 174 -1.27 9.46 16.75
N ILE A 175 -1.13 8.21 16.29
CA ILE A 175 -0.83 7.08 17.19
C ILE A 175 0.63 7.13 17.58
N GLY A 176 0.92 6.97 18.85
CA GLY A 176 2.30 6.95 19.37
C GLY A 176 2.36 6.43 20.80
N TYR A 177 3.58 6.33 21.32
CA TYR A 177 3.82 5.96 22.70
C TYR A 177 3.55 7.15 23.62
N THR A 178 2.88 6.89 24.74
CA THR A 178 2.61 7.83 25.82
C THR A 178 2.97 7.20 27.16
N GLU A 179 2.82 7.93 28.24
CA GLU A 179 2.98 7.40 29.62
C GLU A 179 1.97 6.28 29.94
N ASN A 180 0.83 6.26 29.27
CA ASN A 180 -0.24 5.25 29.46
C ASN A 180 -0.11 4.06 28.53
N GLY A 181 0.81 4.08 27.54
CA GLY A 181 1.00 3.04 26.54
C GLY A 181 0.88 3.56 25.11
N ILE A 182 0.24 2.81 24.23
CA ILE A 182 0.02 3.21 22.82
C ILE A 182 -1.33 3.90 22.72
N GLU A 183 -1.35 5.16 22.36
CA GLU A 183 -2.56 5.97 22.28
C GLU A 183 -2.70 6.70 20.94
N ASN A 184 -3.95 6.96 20.58
CA ASN A 184 -4.29 7.95 19.58
C ASN A 184 -4.45 9.32 20.26
N ASN A 185 -3.63 10.29 19.88
CA ASN A 185 -3.61 11.65 20.43
C ASN A 185 -4.37 12.68 19.56
N GLU A 186 -5.42 12.26 18.87
CA GLU A 186 -6.32 13.20 18.20
C GLU A 186 -7.25 13.89 19.21
N GLU A 187 -7.53 15.17 18.95
CA GLU A 187 -8.49 15.93 19.76
C GLU A 187 -9.84 15.19 19.76
N ASN A 188 -10.33 14.84 20.96
CA ASN A 188 -11.59 14.11 21.21
C ASN A 188 -11.60 12.59 20.87
N LEU A 189 -10.45 11.98 20.55
CA LEU A 189 -10.33 10.55 20.35
C LEU A 189 -9.13 10.03 21.15
N HIS A 190 -9.37 9.56 22.36
CA HIS A 190 -8.36 8.92 23.21
C HIS A 190 -8.59 7.41 23.22
N ASN A 191 -8.11 6.72 22.17
CA ASN A 191 -8.14 5.26 22.16
C ASN A 191 -6.83 4.71 22.66
N LEU A 192 -6.88 3.89 23.69
CA LEU A 192 -5.74 3.10 24.17
C LEU A 192 -5.71 1.78 23.40
N PHE A 193 -4.55 1.45 22.84
CA PHE A 193 -4.30 0.22 22.10
C PHE A 193 -3.44 -0.75 22.92
N LYS A 194 -3.64 -2.05 22.69
CA LYS A 194 -2.81 -3.12 23.31
C LYS A 194 -1.48 -3.28 22.59
N GLY A 195 -1.43 -2.91 21.29
CA GLY A 195 -0.27 -3.05 20.41
C GLY A 195 -0.31 -4.30 19.54
N ASP A 196 -1.18 -5.26 19.84
CA ASP A 196 -1.33 -6.48 19.03
C ASP A 196 -2.45 -6.39 17.98
N GLU A 197 -3.13 -5.25 17.90
CA GLU A 197 -4.14 -5.00 16.88
C GLU A 197 -3.51 -5.10 15.48
N PRO A 198 -4.18 -5.79 14.54
CA PRO A 198 -3.73 -5.79 13.16
C PRO A 198 -3.92 -4.41 12.52
N VAL A 199 -2.91 -3.95 11.81
CA VAL A 199 -2.96 -2.71 11.04
C VAL A 199 -2.68 -2.95 9.58
N SER A 200 -3.36 -2.19 8.72
CA SER A 200 -3.08 -2.16 7.29
C SER A 200 -1.87 -1.27 7.01
N MET A 201 -0.88 -1.85 6.34
CA MET A 201 0.27 -1.13 5.80
C MET A 201 0.24 -1.07 4.26
N ASN A 202 -0.95 -1.14 3.65
CA ASN A 202 -1.17 -1.18 2.21
C ASN A 202 -0.56 -2.39 1.50
N PHE A 203 -0.53 -3.55 2.18
CA PHE A 203 -0.19 -4.83 1.55
C PHE A 203 -1.48 -5.60 1.24
N TRP A 204 -1.94 -5.51 0.00
CA TRP A 204 -3.23 -6.05 -0.44
C TRP A 204 -3.08 -7.07 -1.55
N GLY A 205 -3.94 -8.09 -1.55
CA GLY A 205 -4.08 -9.07 -2.62
C GLY A 205 -5.47 -9.01 -3.24
N PHE A 206 -5.52 -8.91 -4.54
CA PHE A 206 -6.75 -8.79 -5.32
C PHE A 206 -6.75 -9.71 -6.53
N THR A 207 -7.95 -9.98 -7.05
CA THR A 207 -8.16 -10.59 -8.36
C THR A 207 -8.56 -9.53 -9.40
N PRO A 208 -8.42 -9.78 -10.71
CA PRO A 208 -8.65 -8.76 -11.75
C PRO A 208 -10.04 -8.13 -11.78
N ASP A 209 -11.06 -8.80 -11.25
CA ASP A 209 -12.42 -8.25 -11.09
C ASP A 209 -12.47 -7.00 -10.20
N PHE A 210 -11.46 -6.79 -9.35
CA PHE A 210 -11.31 -5.58 -8.55
C PHE A 210 -11.22 -4.32 -9.40
N PHE A 211 -10.64 -4.40 -10.61
CA PHE A 211 -10.55 -3.26 -11.52
C PHE A 211 -11.92 -2.73 -11.98
N ASP A 212 -12.89 -3.62 -12.18
CA ASP A 212 -14.23 -3.21 -12.59
C ASP A 212 -14.94 -2.48 -11.43
N CYS A 213 -14.79 -3.00 -10.21
CA CYS A 213 -15.27 -2.31 -9.01
C CYS A 213 -14.60 -0.93 -8.83
N LEU A 214 -13.27 -0.85 -9.05
CA LEU A 214 -12.54 0.41 -8.96
C LEU A 214 -13.03 1.46 -9.96
N ASN A 215 -13.27 1.03 -11.20
CA ASN A 215 -13.74 1.93 -12.25
C ASN A 215 -15.08 2.57 -11.87
N ASP A 216 -16.05 1.77 -11.45
CA ASP A 216 -17.39 2.25 -11.10
C ASP A 216 -17.33 3.19 -9.88
N LEU A 217 -16.60 2.79 -8.85
CA LEU A 217 -16.44 3.60 -7.64
C LEU A 217 -15.64 4.89 -7.88
N PHE A 218 -14.70 4.88 -8.84
CA PHE A 218 -13.98 6.09 -9.21
C PHE A 218 -14.86 7.08 -9.95
N VAL A 219 -15.76 6.61 -10.82
CA VAL A 219 -16.79 7.45 -11.47
C VAL A 219 -17.69 8.11 -10.42
N ASP A 220 -18.14 7.36 -9.42
CA ASP A 220 -19.01 7.91 -8.38
C ASP A 220 -18.23 8.89 -7.47
N PHE A 221 -17.00 8.56 -7.11
CA PHE A 221 -16.10 9.48 -6.39
C PHE A 221 -15.91 10.80 -7.14
N LEU A 222 -15.72 10.78 -8.45
CA LEU A 222 -15.54 11.98 -9.26
C LEU A 222 -16.82 12.84 -9.30
N LYS A 223 -18.01 12.22 -9.40
CA LYS A 223 -19.29 12.94 -9.35
C LYS A 223 -19.50 13.68 -8.02
N GLU A 224 -19.16 13.01 -6.91
CA GLU A 224 -19.34 13.55 -5.56
C GLU A 224 -18.32 14.62 -5.19
N ASN A 225 -17.14 14.62 -5.85
CA ASN A 225 -16.00 15.45 -5.46
C ASN A 225 -15.51 16.39 -6.57
N GLN A 226 -16.37 16.82 -7.49
CA GLN A 226 -15.99 17.64 -8.65
C GLN A 226 -15.25 18.94 -8.25
N ASP A 227 -15.69 19.59 -7.18
CA ASP A 227 -15.14 20.85 -6.69
C ASP A 227 -14.12 20.67 -5.55
N ASN A 228 -13.88 19.42 -5.11
CA ASN A 228 -12.94 19.14 -4.03
C ASN A 228 -11.56 18.77 -4.58
N ILE A 229 -10.70 19.76 -4.76
CA ILE A 229 -9.36 19.61 -5.33
C ILE A 229 -8.39 18.79 -4.46
N THR A 230 -8.75 18.50 -3.21
CA THR A 230 -7.94 17.73 -2.25
C THR A 230 -8.48 16.35 -1.94
N ALA A 231 -9.71 16.01 -2.39
CA ALA A 231 -10.32 14.72 -2.16
C ALA A 231 -9.41 13.57 -2.63
N GLU A 232 -9.36 12.50 -1.86
CA GLU A 232 -8.59 11.30 -2.18
C GLU A 232 -9.51 10.08 -2.32
N PHE A 233 -9.12 9.19 -3.20
CA PHE A 233 -9.72 7.88 -3.44
C PHE A 233 -8.73 6.78 -2.99
N PRO A 234 -8.65 6.49 -1.67
CA PRO A 234 -7.69 5.54 -1.12
C PRO A 234 -8.25 4.11 -1.13
N ILE A 235 -7.36 3.11 -1.16
CA ILE A 235 -7.71 1.69 -1.13
C ILE A 235 -8.61 1.33 0.07
N PRO A 236 -8.31 1.74 1.32
CA PRO A 236 -9.14 1.36 2.46
C PRO A 236 -10.61 1.76 2.35
N ASN A 237 -10.90 2.92 1.73
CA ASN A 237 -12.29 3.36 1.53
C ASN A 237 -13.03 2.47 0.52
N VAL A 238 -12.36 2.11 -0.58
CA VAL A 238 -12.91 1.17 -1.57
C VAL A 238 -13.19 -0.18 -0.94
N VAL A 239 -12.21 -0.73 -0.23
CA VAL A 239 -12.35 -2.03 0.46
C VAL A 239 -13.48 -1.99 1.48
N SER A 240 -13.56 -0.95 2.31
CA SER A 240 -14.65 -0.77 3.30
C SER A 240 -16.02 -0.73 2.64
N TYR A 241 -16.14 -0.03 1.51
CA TYR A 241 -17.39 0.01 0.75
C TYR A 241 -17.76 -1.36 0.19
N LEU A 242 -16.82 -2.10 -0.41
CA LEU A 242 -17.09 -3.43 -0.97
C LEU A 242 -17.51 -4.43 0.11
N MET A 243 -16.88 -4.37 1.29
CA MET A 243 -17.26 -5.21 2.43
C MET A 243 -18.66 -4.86 2.95
N SER A 244 -18.94 -3.57 3.21
CA SER A 244 -20.21 -3.12 3.78
C SER A 244 -21.40 -3.34 2.84
N SER A 245 -21.16 -3.28 1.52
CA SER A 245 -22.17 -3.58 0.49
C SER A 245 -22.28 -5.06 0.15
N GLY A 246 -21.52 -5.94 0.79
CA GLY A 246 -21.52 -7.39 0.52
C GLY A 246 -20.95 -7.78 -0.83
N LYS A 247 -20.22 -6.89 -1.48
CA LYS A 247 -19.63 -7.12 -2.81
C LYS A 247 -18.27 -7.82 -2.78
N ALA A 248 -17.60 -7.83 -1.64
CA ALA A 248 -16.37 -8.60 -1.42
C ALA A 248 -16.21 -8.96 0.06
N ARG A 249 -15.36 -9.97 0.31
CA ARG A 249 -14.83 -10.28 1.64
C ARG A 249 -13.31 -10.08 1.61
N VAL A 250 -12.70 -9.81 2.75
CA VAL A 250 -11.25 -9.64 2.84
C VAL A 250 -10.70 -10.51 3.96
N LYS A 251 -9.76 -11.38 3.64
CA LYS A 251 -9.03 -12.20 4.60
C LYS A 251 -7.86 -11.40 5.17
N VAL A 252 -7.71 -11.38 6.48
CA VAL A 252 -6.53 -10.85 7.15
C VAL A 252 -5.50 -11.97 7.25
N LEU A 253 -4.42 -11.86 6.52
CA LEU A 253 -3.30 -12.79 6.57
C LEU A 253 -2.35 -12.35 7.67
N HIS A 254 -1.90 -13.31 8.47
CA HIS A 254 -0.92 -13.06 9.52
C HIS A 254 0.49 -13.31 9.00
N SER A 255 1.41 -12.44 9.35
CA SER A 255 2.83 -12.58 9.09
C SER A 255 3.62 -12.21 10.34
N SER A 256 4.68 -12.94 10.62
CA SER A 256 5.68 -12.59 11.63
C SER A 256 6.69 -11.55 11.13
N ALA A 257 6.63 -11.21 9.84
CA ALA A 257 7.53 -10.24 9.23
C ALA A 257 7.39 -8.86 9.88
N GLU A 258 8.53 -8.19 10.03
CA GLU A 258 8.55 -6.79 10.42
C GLU A 258 8.21 -5.91 9.23
N TRP A 259 7.39 -4.88 9.50
CA TRP A 259 7.25 -3.75 8.62
C TRP A 259 8.10 -2.59 9.14
N PHE A 260 8.78 -1.89 8.24
CA PHE A 260 9.37 -0.59 8.54
C PHE A 260 9.49 0.26 7.29
N GLY A 261 9.52 1.58 7.50
CA GLY A 261 9.69 2.57 6.46
C GLY A 261 10.36 3.81 7.06
N VAL A 262 10.69 4.79 6.22
CA VAL A 262 11.21 6.08 6.66
C VAL A 262 10.05 7.07 6.71
N THR A 263 9.41 7.21 7.86
CA THR A 263 8.36 8.22 8.09
C THR A 263 9.00 9.56 8.42
N TYR A 264 10.00 9.55 9.30
CA TYR A 264 10.82 10.69 9.68
C TYR A 264 12.25 10.48 9.18
N GLN A 265 13.02 11.55 8.96
CA GLN A 265 14.43 11.41 8.56
C GLN A 265 15.26 10.68 9.62
N GLU A 266 14.88 10.84 10.88
CA GLU A 266 15.48 10.19 12.05
C GLU A 266 15.27 8.67 12.07
N ASP A 267 14.27 8.14 11.34
CA ASP A 267 14.07 6.68 11.19
C ASP A 267 15.14 6.03 10.30
N ARG A 268 15.81 6.81 9.44
CA ARG A 268 16.75 6.29 8.43
C ARG A 268 17.89 5.44 9.02
N PRO A 269 18.59 5.83 10.10
CA PRO A 269 19.64 4.99 10.71
C PRO A 269 19.12 3.62 11.17
N MET A 270 17.92 3.58 11.74
CA MET A 270 17.27 2.33 12.16
C MET A 270 16.97 1.42 10.95
N VAL A 271 16.43 2.00 9.86
CA VAL A 271 16.15 1.26 8.62
C VAL A 271 17.44 0.68 8.02
N VAL A 272 18.51 1.47 7.94
CA VAL A 272 19.83 1.00 7.45
C VAL A 272 20.36 -0.16 8.31
N ALA A 273 20.28 -0.05 9.64
CA ALA A 273 20.71 -1.11 10.55
C ALA A 273 19.89 -2.39 10.37
N LYS A 274 18.56 -2.29 10.23
CA LYS A 274 17.69 -3.45 10.00
C LYS A 274 17.97 -4.12 8.65
N LEU A 275 18.16 -3.35 7.59
CA LEU A 275 18.48 -3.90 6.26
C LEU A 275 19.85 -4.58 6.26
N ALA A 276 20.83 -4.04 6.98
CA ALA A 276 22.14 -4.67 7.13
C ALA A 276 22.09 -6.01 7.89
N ALA A 277 21.12 -6.19 8.80
CA ALA A 277 20.92 -7.44 9.54
C ALA A 277 20.19 -8.52 8.72
N ILE A 278 19.51 -8.15 7.64
CA ILE A 278 18.77 -9.07 6.77
C ILE A 278 19.66 -9.60 5.63
N GLY A 279 20.58 -8.79 5.15
CA GLY A 279 21.49 -9.10 4.04
C GLY A 279 22.63 -9.92 4.40
#